data_5f1b92b893c2fd9cc264af2f58dfd72d
#
_entry.id   5f1b92b893c2fd9cc264af2f58dfd72d
#
_cell.length_a   1.000
_cell.length_b   1.000
_cell.length_c   1.000
_cell.angle_alpha   90.00
_cell.angle_beta   90.00
_cell.angle_gamma   90.00
#
_symmetry.space_group_name_H-M   'P 1'
#
loop_
_entity.id
_entity.type
_entity.pdbx_description
1 polymer ?
#
loop_
_entity_poly.entity_id
_entity_poly.type
_entity_poly.pdbx_seq_one_letter_code
_entity_poly.pdbx_strand_id
1 'polypeptide(L)'
;MATKKQSPVKFIVAGLVVVGMVAWLAISGYSDSKQYYVTIAELQTMGNRAYKVHLRVAGNVAPGTIDRNGPNAKFTLTEQGKVLRVDYQGSEPPPDEFKDDAQTLAIGTFGHDGVFHATQLQAKCASKYAPAKPGTAPTGNTTPVAPASRS
;
A
#
# COMPACT_ATOMS: atom_id res chain seq x y z
N MET A 1 52.12 29.65 -26.83
CA MET A 1 51.00 29.02 -26.06
C MET A 1 51.10 27.51 -26.21
N ALA A 2 51.57 26.82 -25.20
CA ALA A 2 51.78 25.37 -25.22
C ALA A 2 50.46 24.67 -24.93
N THR A 3 49.83 24.13 -25.96
CA THR A 3 48.69 23.24 -25.83
C THR A 3 49.18 21.93 -25.20
N LYS A 4 49.00 21.81 -23.90
CA LYS A 4 49.28 20.60 -23.13
C LYS A 4 48.40 19.46 -23.68
N LYS A 5 48.99 18.58 -24.49
CA LYS A 5 48.35 17.37 -25.04
C LYS A 5 47.79 16.54 -23.92
N GLN A 6 46.54 16.75 -23.59
CA GLN A 6 45.87 15.99 -22.54
C GLN A 6 45.71 14.55 -23.03
N SER A 7 46.33 13.61 -22.33
CA SER A 7 46.29 12.22 -22.70
C SER A 7 44.86 11.71 -22.71
N PRO A 8 44.37 11.06 -23.77
CA PRO A 8 42.97 10.57 -23.87
C PRO A 8 42.64 9.56 -22.76
N VAL A 9 43.66 8.97 -22.17
CA VAL A 9 43.54 8.03 -21.04
C VAL A 9 42.82 8.66 -19.83
N LYS A 10 43.03 9.95 -19.54
CA LYS A 10 42.36 10.62 -18.42
C LYS A 10 40.85 10.74 -18.62
N PHE A 11 40.42 11.00 -19.87
CA PHE A 11 39.00 11.07 -20.22
C PHE A 11 38.35 9.68 -20.22
N ILE A 12 39.07 8.65 -20.63
CA ILE A 12 38.59 7.27 -20.58
C ILE A 12 38.41 6.82 -19.13
N VAL A 13 39.38 7.09 -18.27
CA VAL A 13 39.28 6.75 -16.82
C VAL A 13 38.16 7.52 -16.15
N ALA A 14 38.01 8.82 -16.41
CA ALA A 14 36.90 9.63 -15.88
C ALA A 14 35.55 9.09 -16.36
N GLY A 15 35.42 8.71 -17.63
CA GLY A 15 34.21 8.11 -18.17
C GLY A 15 33.85 6.77 -17.48
N LEU A 16 34.85 5.91 -17.29
CA LEU A 16 34.66 4.62 -16.57
C LEU A 16 34.20 4.83 -15.12
N VAL A 17 34.75 5.81 -14.42
CA VAL A 17 34.34 6.13 -13.05
C VAL A 17 32.90 6.61 -13.01
N VAL A 18 32.48 7.49 -13.92
CA VAL A 18 31.11 7.98 -14.01
C VAL A 18 30.13 6.84 -14.33
N VAL A 19 30.45 6.01 -15.31
CA VAL A 19 29.61 4.84 -15.67
C VAL A 19 29.52 3.87 -14.50
N GLY A 20 30.61 3.59 -13.81
CA GLY A 20 30.63 2.74 -12.62
C GLY A 20 29.77 3.30 -11.48
N MET A 21 29.83 4.62 -11.27
CA MET A 21 29.04 5.29 -10.24
C MET A 21 27.53 5.27 -10.56
N VAL A 22 27.17 5.51 -11.81
CA VAL A 22 25.77 5.43 -12.27
C VAL A 22 25.24 4.01 -12.18
N ALA A 23 26.03 3.02 -12.59
CA ALA A 23 25.66 1.60 -12.48
C ALA A 23 25.47 1.19 -11.02
N TRP A 24 26.35 1.63 -10.12
CA TRP A 24 26.24 1.36 -8.69
C TRP A 24 24.97 1.99 -8.09
N LEU A 25 24.68 3.24 -8.42
CA LEU A 25 23.44 3.93 -8.01
C LEU A 25 22.18 3.24 -8.55
N ALA A 26 22.21 2.80 -9.81
CA ALA A 26 21.10 2.08 -10.42
C ALA A 26 20.82 0.75 -9.71
N ILE A 27 21.86 -0.01 -9.36
CA ILE A 27 21.72 -1.28 -8.65
C ILE A 27 21.26 -1.04 -7.21
N SER A 28 21.81 -0.03 -6.53
CA SER A 28 21.42 0.31 -5.14
C SER A 28 19.99 0.83 -5.06
N GLY A 29 19.54 1.67 -6.01
CA GLY A 29 18.19 2.20 -6.06
C GLY A 29 17.13 1.16 -6.47
N TYR A 30 17.49 0.13 -7.22
CA TYR A 30 16.57 -0.88 -7.70
C TYR A 30 16.09 -1.85 -6.61
N SER A 31 16.87 -2.03 -5.55
CA SER A 31 16.55 -2.97 -4.47
C SER A 31 15.44 -2.49 -3.56
N ASP A 32 15.24 -1.19 -3.44
CA ASP A 32 14.28 -0.58 -2.50
C ASP A 32 12.87 -0.42 -3.08
N SER A 33 12.71 -0.57 -4.40
CA SER A 33 11.44 -0.28 -5.10
C SER A 33 10.49 -1.47 -5.25
N LYS A 34 10.87 -2.68 -4.84
CA LYS A 34 10.01 -3.86 -4.92
C LYS A 34 9.11 -3.98 -3.69
N GLN A 35 8.13 -3.11 -3.61
CA GLN A 35 7.04 -3.27 -2.67
C GLN A 35 6.04 -4.26 -3.25
N TYR A 36 6.00 -5.46 -2.71
CA TYR A 36 5.06 -6.50 -3.14
C TYR A 36 3.70 -6.26 -2.52
N TYR A 37 2.68 -6.08 -3.36
CA TYR A 37 1.30 -6.19 -2.94
C TYR A 37 0.98 -7.65 -2.69
N VAL A 38 0.56 -7.98 -1.49
CA VAL A 38 0.16 -9.32 -1.11
C VAL A 38 -1.17 -9.28 -0.38
N THR A 39 -1.96 -10.30 -0.59
CA THR A 39 -3.15 -10.57 0.21
C THR A 39 -2.77 -11.19 1.56
N ILE A 40 -3.67 -11.12 2.55
CA ILE A 40 -3.42 -11.77 3.85
C ILE A 40 -3.22 -13.29 3.67
N ALA A 41 -3.96 -13.91 2.75
CA ALA A 41 -3.81 -15.33 2.44
C ALA A 41 -2.43 -15.65 1.85
N GLU A 42 -1.97 -14.84 0.92
CA GLU A 42 -0.66 -15.00 0.28
C GLU A 42 0.48 -14.79 1.28
N LEU A 43 0.37 -13.77 2.15
CA LEU A 43 1.32 -13.52 3.22
C LEU A 43 1.54 -14.76 4.10
N GLN A 44 0.46 -15.44 4.46
CA GLN A 44 0.51 -16.65 5.30
C GLN A 44 1.18 -17.83 4.59
N THR A 45 1.18 -17.86 3.26
CA THR A 45 1.81 -18.93 2.45
C THR A 45 3.23 -18.62 2.03
N MET A 46 3.69 -17.36 2.11
CA MET A 46 5.03 -16.93 1.69
C MET A 46 6.17 -17.50 2.52
N GLY A 47 5.91 -18.00 3.74
CA GLY A 47 6.91 -18.55 4.63
C GLY A 47 8.06 -17.57 4.93
N ASN A 48 9.30 -18.05 4.91
CA ASN A 48 10.49 -17.25 5.27
C ASN A 48 10.75 -16.01 4.40
N ARG A 49 10.12 -15.91 3.24
CA ARG A 49 10.25 -14.73 2.38
C ARG A 49 9.53 -13.52 2.95
N ALA A 50 8.41 -13.74 3.65
CA ALA A 50 7.61 -12.67 4.23
C ALA A 50 8.39 -11.81 5.24
N TYR A 51 9.37 -12.39 5.91
CA TYR A 51 10.19 -11.70 6.93
C TYR A 51 11.31 -10.82 6.37
N LYS A 52 11.63 -10.97 5.08
CA LYS A 52 12.81 -10.33 4.47
C LYS A 52 12.49 -9.18 3.53
N VAL A 53 11.22 -8.96 3.22
CA VAL A 53 10.80 -8.01 2.22
C VAL A 53 9.79 -7.01 2.78
N HIS A 54 9.83 -5.78 2.29
CA HIS A 54 8.80 -4.78 2.56
C HIS A 54 7.54 -5.15 1.76
N LEU A 55 6.46 -5.35 2.48
CA LEU A 55 5.20 -5.81 1.94
C LEU A 55 4.14 -4.71 2.05
N ARG A 56 3.19 -4.74 1.13
CA ARG A 56 1.96 -3.97 1.16
C ARG A 56 0.80 -4.93 1.32
N VAL A 57 0.16 -4.90 2.45
CA VAL A 57 -0.99 -5.75 2.76
C VAL A 57 -2.24 -4.90 2.82
N ALA A 58 -3.21 -5.23 1.99
CA ALA A 58 -4.52 -4.58 1.98
C ALA A 58 -5.52 -5.43 2.77
N GLY A 59 -6.45 -4.75 3.43
CA GLY A 59 -7.54 -5.42 4.15
C GLY A 59 -8.50 -4.38 4.73
N ASN A 60 -9.60 -4.85 5.29
CA ASN A 60 -10.51 -4.01 6.04
C ASN A 60 -10.16 -4.08 7.52
N VAL A 61 -10.25 -2.96 8.21
CA VAL A 61 -10.04 -2.91 9.65
C VAL A 61 -11.20 -3.62 10.35
N ALA A 62 -10.89 -4.63 11.16
CA ALA A 62 -11.92 -5.32 11.93
C ALA A 62 -12.53 -4.38 12.98
N PRO A 63 -13.87 -4.29 13.07
CA PRO A 63 -14.54 -3.39 14.02
C PRO A 63 -14.13 -3.65 15.47
N GLY A 64 -13.91 -2.58 16.24
CA GLY A 64 -13.56 -2.67 17.65
C GLY A 64 -12.17 -3.22 17.97
N THR A 65 -11.28 -3.35 16.97
CA THR A 65 -9.92 -3.86 17.18
C THR A 65 -8.86 -2.76 17.21
N ILE A 66 -9.26 -1.52 16.98
CA ILE A 66 -8.34 -0.37 16.95
C ILE A 66 -7.99 0.04 18.38
N ASP A 67 -6.73 -0.16 18.75
CA ASP A 67 -6.13 0.36 19.97
C ASP A 67 -5.09 1.42 19.60
N ARG A 68 -5.40 2.68 19.91
CA ARG A 68 -4.52 3.83 19.59
C ARG A 68 -3.74 4.20 20.84
N ASN A 69 -2.42 4.27 20.66
CA ASN A 69 -1.51 4.74 21.71
C ASN A 69 -0.59 5.83 21.14
N GLY A 70 -1.05 7.08 21.19
CA GLY A 70 -0.35 8.21 20.59
C GLY A 70 -0.24 8.07 19.06
N PRO A 71 1.00 8.15 18.51
CA PRO A 71 1.22 7.98 17.07
C PRO A 71 1.11 6.51 16.62
N ASN A 72 1.15 5.56 17.56
CA ASN A 72 1.09 4.14 17.28
C ASN A 72 -0.34 3.62 17.32
N ALA A 73 -0.60 2.55 16.60
CA ALA A 73 -1.90 1.89 16.62
C ALA A 73 -1.75 0.38 16.44
N LYS A 74 -2.49 -0.39 17.23
CA LYS A 74 -2.64 -1.83 17.05
C LYS A 74 -4.05 -2.11 16.56
N PHE A 75 -4.16 -2.95 15.57
CA PHE A 75 -5.46 -3.30 14.97
C PHE A 75 -5.37 -4.62 14.22
N THR A 76 -6.50 -5.10 13.78
CA THR A 76 -6.61 -6.33 12.99
C THR A 76 -7.13 -6.00 11.60
N LEU A 77 -6.44 -6.46 10.57
CA LEU A 77 -6.94 -6.45 9.19
C LEU A 77 -7.65 -7.76 8.88
N THR A 78 -8.73 -7.67 8.15
CA THR A 78 -9.49 -8.81 7.64
C THR A 78 -9.60 -8.75 6.13
N GLU A 79 -9.42 -9.88 5.48
CA GLU A 79 -9.59 -10.04 4.05
C GLU A 79 -10.03 -11.47 3.75
N GLN A 80 -11.17 -11.63 3.07
CA GLN A 80 -11.71 -12.95 2.67
C GLN A 80 -11.75 -13.99 3.81
N GLY A 81 -12.11 -13.56 5.01
CA GLY A 81 -12.18 -14.45 6.19
C GLY A 81 -10.83 -14.76 6.84
N LYS A 82 -9.74 -14.19 6.33
CA LYS A 82 -8.42 -14.25 6.95
C LYS A 82 -8.20 -13.02 7.82
N VAL A 83 -7.44 -13.18 8.89
CA VAL A 83 -7.12 -12.11 9.83
C VAL A 83 -5.61 -11.92 9.93
N LEU A 84 -5.19 -10.67 10.11
CA LEU A 84 -3.79 -10.30 10.29
C LEU A 84 -3.70 -9.24 11.38
N ARG A 85 -2.94 -9.51 12.42
CA ARG A 85 -2.62 -8.50 13.45
C ARG A 85 -1.59 -7.53 12.90
N VAL A 86 -1.83 -6.24 13.08
CA VAL A 86 -0.96 -5.17 12.64
C VAL A 86 -0.57 -4.32 13.84
N ASP A 87 0.71 -4.07 14.01
CA ASP A 87 1.29 -3.12 14.94
C ASP A 87 1.89 -1.96 14.13
N TYR A 88 1.22 -0.82 14.16
CA TYR A 88 1.66 0.37 13.45
C TYR A 88 2.59 1.19 14.34
N GLN A 89 3.80 1.39 13.88
CA GLN A 89 4.86 2.17 14.55
C GLN A 89 5.45 3.19 13.58
N GLY A 90 4.59 3.94 12.91
CA GLY A 90 5.01 5.01 12.00
C GLY A 90 5.40 6.28 12.75
N SER A 91 6.10 7.17 12.05
CA SER A 91 6.44 8.50 12.56
C SER A 91 5.27 9.48 12.53
N GLU A 92 4.24 9.19 11.75
CA GLU A 92 3.04 10.00 11.60
C GLU A 92 1.84 9.31 12.24
N PRO A 93 0.91 10.06 12.86
CA PRO A 93 -0.31 9.46 13.38
C PRO A 93 -1.14 8.82 12.26
N PRO A 94 -1.92 7.77 12.55
CA PRO A 94 -2.83 7.19 11.58
C PRO A 94 -3.75 8.25 10.95
N PRO A 95 -4.03 8.17 9.64
CA PRO A 95 -4.90 9.13 8.96
C PRO A 95 -6.31 9.16 9.55
N ASP A 96 -7.03 10.27 9.37
CA ASP A 96 -8.39 10.45 9.91
C ASP A 96 -9.40 9.43 9.34
N GLU A 97 -9.16 8.94 8.13
CA GLU A 97 -9.95 7.90 7.49
C GLU A 97 -9.74 6.51 8.09
N PHE A 98 -8.73 6.34 8.96
CA PHE A 98 -8.45 5.08 9.63
C PHE A 98 -9.46 4.85 10.76
N LYS A 99 -10.46 4.04 10.47
CA LYS A 99 -11.58 3.69 11.35
C LYS A 99 -12.06 2.27 11.10
N ASP A 100 -13.00 1.81 11.90
CA ASP A 100 -13.63 0.51 11.72
C ASP A 100 -14.20 0.35 10.30
N ASP A 101 -14.03 -0.83 9.73
CA ASP A 101 -14.43 -1.20 8.37
C ASP A 101 -13.73 -0.41 7.25
N ALA A 102 -12.81 0.50 7.56
CA ALA A 102 -12.05 1.20 6.53
C ALA A 102 -11.14 0.25 5.78
N GLN A 103 -11.13 0.37 4.45
CA GLN A 103 -10.14 -0.33 3.64
C GLN A 103 -8.77 0.32 3.87
N THR A 104 -7.85 -0.45 4.43
CA THR A 104 -6.54 0.04 4.83
C THR A 104 -5.44 -0.76 4.14
N LEU A 105 -4.45 -0.04 3.66
CA LEU A 105 -3.19 -0.59 3.14
C LEU A 105 -2.10 -0.37 4.19
N ALA A 106 -1.60 -1.44 4.76
CA ALA A 106 -0.47 -1.43 5.68
C ALA A 106 0.83 -1.72 4.91
N ILE A 107 1.85 -0.91 5.12
CA ILE A 107 3.16 -1.04 4.50
C ILE A 107 4.19 -1.28 5.59
N GLY A 108 4.93 -2.38 5.47
CA GLY A 108 5.89 -2.77 6.49
C GLY A 108 6.48 -4.16 6.28
N THR A 109 6.82 -4.83 7.36
CA THR A 109 7.41 -6.16 7.36
C THR A 109 6.63 -7.11 8.26
N PHE A 110 6.60 -8.38 7.87
CA PHE A 110 5.98 -9.41 8.71
C PHE A 110 6.98 -9.89 9.75
N GLY A 111 6.57 -9.93 11.02
CA GLY A 111 7.41 -10.38 12.12
C GLY A 111 7.32 -11.88 12.37
N HIS A 112 8.36 -12.46 12.99
CA HIS A 112 8.37 -13.86 13.45
C HIS A 112 7.39 -14.13 14.60
N ASP A 113 6.87 -13.06 15.21
CA ASP A 113 5.81 -13.07 16.22
C ASP A 113 4.40 -13.23 15.63
N GLY A 114 4.30 -13.33 14.29
CA GLY A 114 3.03 -13.41 13.58
C GLY A 114 2.27 -12.07 13.50
N VAL A 115 2.94 -10.98 13.81
CA VAL A 115 2.41 -9.61 13.72
C VAL A 115 3.02 -8.89 12.53
N PHE A 116 2.23 -8.10 11.83
CA PHE A 116 2.72 -7.25 10.74
C PHE A 116 3.11 -5.89 11.32
N HIS A 117 4.41 -5.58 11.28
CA HIS A 117 4.95 -4.30 11.73
C HIS A 117 4.86 -3.27 10.60
N ALA A 118 3.86 -2.42 10.68
CA ALA A 118 3.61 -1.39 9.68
C ALA A 118 4.34 -0.09 10.04
N THR A 119 5.00 0.51 9.07
CA THR A 119 5.64 1.82 9.19
C THR A 119 4.84 2.92 8.50
N GLN A 120 3.96 2.54 7.57
CA GLN A 120 3.03 3.45 6.90
C GLN A 120 1.64 2.84 6.81
N LEU A 121 0.63 3.69 6.94
CA LEU A 121 -0.78 3.36 6.74
C LEU A 121 -1.38 4.27 5.68
N GLN A 122 -2.16 3.68 4.77
CA GLN A 122 -3.00 4.40 3.83
C GLN A 122 -4.42 3.88 3.99
N ALA A 123 -5.29 4.66 4.57
CA ALA A 123 -6.70 4.34 4.66
C ALA A 123 -7.46 4.96 3.48
N LYS A 124 -8.39 4.20 2.91
CA LYS A 124 -9.36 4.70 1.95
C LYS A 124 -10.71 4.61 2.58
N CYS A 125 -11.46 5.72 2.59
CA CYS A 125 -12.88 5.62 2.88
C CYS A 125 -13.47 4.58 1.93
N ALA A 126 -14.29 3.67 2.44
CA ALA A 126 -15.10 2.77 1.62
C ALA A 126 -15.97 3.68 0.73
N SER A 127 -15.40 4.08 -0.38
CA SER A 127 -16.04 5.00 -1.29
C SER A 127 -17.18 4.28 -1.97
N LYS A 128 -18.26 5.00 -2.22
CA LYS A 128 -19.49 4.68 -2.92
C LYS A 128 -19.34 4.01 -4.31
N TYR A 129 -18.18 3.50 -4.63
CA TYR A 129 -17.86 2.73 -5.83
C TYR A 129 -17.69 1.25 -5.50
N ALA A 130 -18.70 0.66 -4.82
CA ALA A 130 -18.90 -0.75 -4.98
C ALA A 130 -19.32 -0.95 -6.45
N PRO A 131 -18.58 -1.72 -7.26
CA PRO A 131 -19.10 -2.10 -8.58
C PRO A 131 -20.42 -2.80 -8.32
N ALA A 132 -21.50 -2.25 -8.89
CA ALA A 132 -22.81 -2.86 -8.84
C ALA A 132 -22.66 -4.29 -9.34
N LYS A 133 -23.06 -5.28 -8.51
CA LYS A 133 -23.15 -6.66 -8.94
C LYS A 133 -23.96 -6.68 -10.24
N PRO A 134 -23.49 -7.29 -11.34
CA PRO A 134 -24.28 -7.43 -12.53
C PRO A 134 -25.46 -8.36 -12.19
N GLY A 135 -26.65 -7.81 -12.07
CA GLY A 135 -27.84 -8.65 -11.84
C GLY A 135 -29.01 -8.05 -11.10
N THR A 136 -29.03 -6.76 -10.74
CA THR A 136 -30.25 -6.18 -10.22
C THR A 136 -30.57 -4.92 -11.02
N ALA A 137 -31.41 -5.09 -12.04
CA ALA A 137 -32.03 -3.99 -12.75
C ALA A 137 -32.87 -3.16 -11.77
N PRO A 138 -32.77 -1.83 -11.74
CA PRO A 138 -33.71 -1.03 -10.98
C PRO A 138 -35.09 -1.13 -11.64
N THR A 139 -36.00 -1.79 -10.97
CA THR A 139 -37.42 -1.74 -11.33
C THR A 139 -37.86 -0.29 -11.13
N GLY A 140 -37.94 0.43 -12.23
CA GLY A 140 -38.47 1.78 -12.26
C GLY A 140 -39.91 1.79 -11.78
N ASN A 141 -40.14 2.37 -10.62
CA ASN A 141 -41.46 2.68 -10.14
C ASN A 141 -41.92 3.97 -10.85
N THR A 142 -42.50 3.79 -12.02
CA THR A 142 -43.21 4.86 -12.72
C THR A 142 -44.55 5.03 -12.03
N THR A 143 -44.67 6.00 -11.19
CA THR A 143 -45.95 6.47 -10.65
C THR A 143 -46.68 7.19 -11.78
N PRO A 144 -47.87 6.75 -12.19
CA PRO A 144 -48.67 7.50 -13.17
C PRO A 144 -49.26 8.77 -12.49
N VAL A 145 -48.87 9.91 -13.01
CA VAL A 145 -49.53 11.17 -12.68
C VAL A 145 -50.94 11.14 -13.30
N ALA A 146 -51.93 11.15 -12.45
CA ALA A 146 -53.34 11.30 -12.87
C ALA A 146 -53.60 12.72 -13.36
N PRO A 147 -54.35 12.94 -14.46
CA PRO A 147 -54.70 14.27 -14.91
C PRO A 147 -55.84 14.85 -14.05
N ALA A 148 -55.61 16.08 -13.57
CA ALA A 148 -56.63 16.85 -12.91
C ALA A 148 -57.79 17.16 -13.87
N SER A 149 -59.01 16.67 -13.54
CA SER A 149 -60.22 17.08 -14.19
C SER A 149 -60.64 18.44 -13.71
N ARG A 150 -60.78 19.39 -14.64
CA ARG A 150 -61.51 20.63 -14.48
C ARG A 150 -63.00 20.37 -14.55
N SER A 151 -63.71 20.88 -13.61
CA SER A 151 -65.06 21.44 -13.72
C SER A 151 -65.29 22.46 -12.64
#